data_f9ccddd12bead0843e1ac9fe1de39222
#
_entry.id   f9ccddd12bead0843e1ac9fe1de39222
#
_cell.length_a   1.000
_cell.length_b   1.000
_cell.length_c   1.000
_cell.angle_alpha   90.00
_cell.angle_beta   90.00
_cell.angle_gamma   90.00
#
_symmetry.space_group_name_H-M   'P 1'
#
loop_
_entity.id
_entity.type
_entity.pdbx_description
1 polymer ?
#
loop_
_entity_poly.entity_id
_entity_poly.type
_entity_poly.pdbx_seq_one_letter_code
_entity_poly.pdbx_strand_id
1 'polypeptide(L)'
;MLVGIETSDDAAVYKIDDRLSMIQTVDFFTPIVDDPFTFGQIAAANALSDVFAMGGEPKVALNIVCFPNCLDPSILGDIMAGGASKVKEAGAVLVGGHSVQDDDPKYGLCVSGFVETDKILRNYGAKPGDVLILTKQIGSGIINTAIKAEMCSEEAEQEACDVMKSLNKKAKEAMEGLCVHACTDITGFGLLGHGIEMAQASQVFVDLYVKKVPVITDALSYAEMGLVPAGSYNNREYTGHLVDRAQVADVYYDLLYDPQSSGGLLFSIPQEQADLAMQRLKEAELDTKTAIIGEVREQRAGEEKRIALID
;
A
#
# COMPACT_ATOMS: atom_id res chain seq x y z
N MET A 1 -20.66 -6.26 12.27
CA MET A 1 -19.66 -5.58 11.48
C MET A 1 -18.95 -4.57 12.34
N LEU A 2 -17.62 -4.54 12.41
CA LEU A 2 -16.85 -3.52 13.16
C LEU A 2 -16.26 -2.48 12.21
N VAL A 3 -15.85 -2.90 11.02
CA VAL A 3 -15.38 -2.04 9.92
C VAL A 3 -16.08 -2.49 8.65
N GLY A 4 -16.64 -1.57 7.90
CA GLY A 4 -17.38 -1.79 6.67
C GLY A 4 -17.02 -0.75 5.61
N ILE A 5 -17.95 -0.44 4.73
CA ILE A 5 -17.74 0.49 3.60
C ILE A 5 -17.80 1.98 4.02
N GLU A 6 -18.23 2.27 5.24
CA GLU A 6 -18.53 3.65 5.65
C GLU A 6 -17.27 4.51 5.85
N THR A 7 -16.14 3.87 6.17
CA THR A 7 -14.86 4.55 6.46
C THR A 7 -13.82 4.38 5.34
N SER A 8 -14.15 3.67 4.25
CA SER A 8 -13.18 3.34 3.18
C SER A 8 -11.88 2.75 3.73
N ASP A 9 -12.02 1.84 4.72
CA ASP A 9 -10.90 1.14 5.34
C ASP A 9 -10.38 0.03 4.40
N ASP A 10 -9.17 -0.45 4.62
CA ASP A 10 -8.48 -1.39 3.72
C ASP A 10 -9.22 -2.73 3.58
N ALA A 11 -9.88 -3.21 4.64
CA ALA A 11 -10.67 -4.44 4.61
C ALA A 11 -11.91 -4.40 5.50
N ALA A 12 -12.86 -5.28 5.20
CA ALA A 12 -14.01 -5.50 6.08
C ALA A 12 -13.61 -6.29 7.33
N VAL A 13 -14.12 -5.87 8.52
CA VAL A 13 -13.88 -6.58 9.78
C VAL A 13 -15.20 -7.02 10.40
N TYR A 14 -15.36 -8.34 10.54
CA TYR A 14 -16.51 -8.97 11.15
C TYR A 14 -16.16 -9.57 12.52
N LYS A 15 -16.82 -9.10 13.58
CA LYS A 15 -16.64 -9.63 14.93
C LYS A 15 -17.19 -11.06 15.01
N ILE A 16 -16.33 -12.02 15.35
CA ILE A 16 -16.74 -13.40 15.62
C ILE A 16 -17.20 -13.52 17.08
N ASP A 17 -16.35 -13.05 18.00
CA ASP A 17 -16.65 -12.99 19.44
C ASP A 17 -15.95 -11.79 20.10
N ASP A 18 -15.91 -11.72 21.43
CA ASP A 18 -15.29 -10.59 22.15
C ASP A 18 -13.77 -10.56 22.05
N ARG A 19 -13.14 -11.65 21.60
CA ARG A 19 -11.68 -11.77 21.48
C ARG A 19 -11.20 -11.76 20.05
N LEU A 20 -12.00 -12.28 19.11
CA LEU A 20 -11.56 -12.56 17.74
C LEU A 20 -12.46 -11.88 16.72
N SER A 21 -11.83 -11.24 15.75
CA SER A 21 -12.48 -10.68 14.58
C SER A 21 -11.86 -11.25 13.31
N MET A 22 -12.69 -11.43 12.28
CA MET A 22 -12.29 -11.86 10.94
C MET A 22 -12.11 -10.62 10.06
N ILE A 23 -11.00 -10.59 9.32
CA ILE A 23 -10.72 -9.64 8.26
C ILE A 23 -10.98 -10.33 6.93
N GLN A 24 -11.67 -9.65 6.01
CA GLN A 24 -11.98 -10.18 4.69
C GLN A 24 -11.72 -9.12 3.63
N THR A 25 -10.89 -9.49 2.65
CA THR A 25 -10.57 -8.63 1.51
C THR A 25 -10.53 -9.40 0.20
N VAL A 26 -10.54 -8.67 -0.92
CA VAL A 26 -10.38 -9.20 -2.28
C VAL A 26 -9.70 -8.16 -3.16
N ASP A 27 -8.57 -8.56 -3.75
CA ASP A 27 -7.84 -7.73 -4.70
C ASP A 27 -7.34 -8.57 -5.88
N PHE A 28 -7.49 -8.02 -7.08
CA PHE A 28 -6.95 -8.61 -8.32
C PHE A 28 -6.79 -7.52 -9.39
N PHE A 29 -5.78 -7.67 -10.23
CA PHE A 29 -5.50 -6.71 -11.29
C PHE A 29 -4.78 -7.36 -12.50
N THR A 30 -4.62 -6.60 -13.57
CA THR A 30 -3.91 -7.00 -14.79
C THR A 30 -2.40 -7.01 -14.57
N PRO A 31 -1.62 -7.77 -15.36
CA PRO A 31 -0.17 -7.78 -15.26
C PRO A 31 0.46 -6.40 -15.34
N ILE A 32 1.41 -6.16 -14.46
CA ILE A 32 2.18 -4.92 -14.36
C ILE A 32 3.68 -5.14 -14.60
N VAL A 33 4.10 -6.39 -14.69
CA VAL A 33 5.45 -6.84 -15.04
C VAL A 33 5.35 -8.00 -16.02
N ASP A 34 6.40 -8.24 -16.81
CA ASP A 34 6.39 -9.24 -17.88
C ASP A 34 6.61 -10.66 -17.35
N ASP A 35 7.38 -10.84 -16.26
CA ASP A 35 7.61 -12.15 -15.67
C ASP A 35 6.36 -12.66 -14.94
N PRO A 36 5.73 -13.79 -15.40
CA PRO A 36 4.49 -14.27 -14.81
C PRO A 36 4.62 -14.66 -13.33
N PHE A 37 5.75 -15.24 -12.93
CA PHE A 37 5.97 -15.64 -11.55
C PHE A 37 6.04 -14.40 -10.62
N THR A 38 6.79 -13.37 -11.02
CA THR A 38 6.90 -12.10 -10.31
C THR A 38 5.55 -11.38 -10.25
N PHE A 39 4.78 -11.36 -11.35
CA PHE A 39 3.42 -10.83 -11.34
C PHE A 39 2.54 -11.53 -10.29
N GLY A 40 2.58 -12.87 -10.24
CA GLY A 40 1.87 -13.64 -9.24
C GLY A 40 2.26 -13.29 -7.80
N GLN A 41 3.58 -13.06 -7.57
CA GLN A 41 4.08 -12.63 -6.27
C GLN A 41 3.54 -11.25 -5.87
N ILE A 42 3.58 -10.28 -6.79
CA ILE A 42 3.12 -8.91 -6.53
C ILE A 42 1.62 -8.89 -6.25
N ALA A 43 0.82 -9.58 -7.07
CA ALA A 43 -0.62 -9.63 -6.90
C ALA A 43 -1.03 -10.27 -5.56
N ALA A 44 -0.33 -11.32 -5.14
CA ALA A 44 -0.56 -11.93 -3.84
C ALA A 44 -0.09 -11.04 -2.68
N ALA A 45 1.06 -10.37 -2.81
CA ALA A 45 1.57 -9.44 -1.80
C ALA A 45 0.60 -8.27 -1.58
N ASN A 46 0.01 -7.73 -2.67
CA ASN A 46 -1.01 -6.68 -2.62
C ASN A 46 -2.27 -7.16 -1.88
N ALA A 47 -2.86 -8.28 -2.28
CA ALA A 47 -4.09 -8.78 -1.66
C ALA A 47 -3.92 -9.22 -0.18
N LEU A 48 -2.71 -9.58 0.23
CA LEU A 48 -2.38 -9.90 1.62
C LEU A 48 -2.17 -8.65 2.47
N SER A 49 -1.88 -7.51 1.83
CA SER A 49 -1.48 -6.26 2.50
C SER A 49 -2.60 -5.68 3.36
N ASP A 50 -3.83 -5.68 2.88
CA ASP A 50 -5.00 -5.18 3.62
C ASP A 50 -5.14 -5.85 4.98
N VAL A 51 -4.88 -7.17 5.05
CA VAL A 51 -4.95 -7.90 6.32
C VAL A 51 -3.87 -7.41 7.29
N PHE A 52 -2.66 -7.11 6.79
CA PHE A 52 -1.59 -6.54 7.63
C PHE A 52 -1.89 -5.10 8.03
N ALA A 53 -2.46 -4.28 7.13
CA ALA A 53 -2.87 -2.90 7.41
C ALA A 53 -3.91 -2.84 8.54
N MET A 54 -4.83 -3.82 8.58
CA MET A 54 -5.82 -3.97 9.65
C MET A 54 -5.26 -4.60 10.94
N GLY A 55 -3.93 -4.82 11.04
CA GLY A 55 -3.28 -5.42 12.21
C GLY A 55 -3.41 -6.93 12.33
N GLY A 56 -3.98 -7.59 11.32
CA GLY A 56 -4.29 -9.00 11.34
C GLY A 56 -3.20 -9.94 10.81
N GLU A 57 -3.54 -11.21 10.82
CA GLU A 57 -2.74 -12.29 10.24
C GLU A 57 -3.55 -13.01 9.17
N PRO A 58 -3.10 -13.05 7.90
CA PRO A 58 -3.71 -13.86 6.85
C PRO A 58 -3.68 -15.36 7.24
N LYS A 59 -4.80 -16.07 7.03
CA LYS A 59 -4.87 -17.50 7.34
C LYS A 59 -5.32 -18.35 6.15
N VAL A 60 -6.25 -17.83 5.34
CA VAL A 60 -6.80 -18.55 4.19
C VAL A 60 -6.82 -17.63 2.98
N ALA A 61 -6.39 -18.13 1.83
CA ALA A 61 -6.45 -17.45 0.56
C ALA A 61 -7.11 -18.30 -0.53
N LEU A 62 -7.87 -17.64 -1.41
CA LEU A 62 -8.49 -18.20 -2.61
C LEU A 62 -7.98 -17.44 -3.83
N ASN A 63 -7.56 -18.15 -4.88
CA ASN A 63 -7.19 -17.54 -6.16
C ASN A 63 -8.41 -16.95 -6.86
N ILE A 64 -8.26 -15.77 -7.42
CA ILE A 64 -9.16 -15.17 -8.39
C ILE A 64 -8.40 -15.03 -9.70
N VAL A 65 -8.89 -15.67 -10.76
CA VAL A 65 -8.20 -15.79 -12.04
C VAL A 65 -9.12 -15.42 -13.17
N CYS A 66 -8.71 -14.48 -14.02
CA CYS A 66 -9.24 -14.28 -15.36
C CYS A 66 -8.11 -14.58 -16.34
N PHE A 67 -8.33 -15.46 -17.33
CA PHE A 67 -7.23 -15.87 -18.22
C PHE A 67 -7.70 -16.14 -19.65
N PRO A 68 -6.98 -15.57 -20.67
CA PRO A 68 -7.33 -15.76 -22.07
C PRO A 68 -7.00 -17.18 -22.55
N ASN A 69 -7.90 -17.80 -23.29
CA ASN A 69 -7.69 -19.12 -23.90
C ASN A 69 -6.61 -19.14 -24.99
N CYS A 70 -6.19 -17.98 -25.50
CA CYS A 70 -5.15 -17.86 -26.52
C CYS A 70 -3.73 -17.92 -25.96
N LEU A 71 -3.55 -17.75 -24.62
CA LEU A 71 -2.25 -17.81 -23.96
C LEU A 71 -1.92 -19.25 -23.52
N ASP A 72 -0.62 -19.55 -23.45
CA ASP A 72 -0.15 -20.85 -22.97
C ASP A 72 -0.55 -21.03 -21.48
N PRO A 73 -1.19 -22.16 -21.12
CA PRO A 73 -1.55 -22.44 -19.72
C PRO A 73 -0.37 -22.48 -18.74
N SER A 74 0.88 -22.69 -19.22
CA SER A 74 2.08 -22.63 -18.38
C SER A 74 2.26 -21.25 -17.76
N ILE A 75 1.93 -20.17 -18.48
CA ILE A 75 1.97 -18.80 -17.98
C ILE A 75 1.06 -18.66 -16.73
N LEU A 76 -0.15 -19.20 -16.80
CA LEU A 76 -1.03 -19.23 -15.63
C LEU A 76 -0.44 -20.06 -14.49
N GLY A 77 0.19 -21.18 -14.83
CA GLY A 77 0.89 -22.02 -13.84
C GLY A 77 1.96 -21.24 -13.07
N ASP A 78 2.76 -20.44 -13.77
CA ASP A 78 3.82 -19.60 -13.17
C ASP A 78 3.23 -18.47 -12.32
N ILE A 79 2.18 -17.79 -12.79
CA ILE A 79 1.45 -16.76 -11.99
C ILE A 79 0.95 -17.36 -10.68
N MET A 80 0.27 -18.51 -10.74
CA MET A 80 -0.27 -19.17 -9.55
C MET A 80 0.83 -19.67 -8.60
N ALA A 81 1.96 -20.13 -9.14
CA ALA A 81 3.13 -20.54 -8.34
C ALA A 81 3.74 -19.34 -7.61
N GLY A 82 3.86 -18.19 -8.28
CA GLY A 82 4.30 -16.93 -7.67
C GLY A 82 3.38 -16.52 -6.52
N GLY A 83 2.07 -16.52 -6.74
CA GLY A 83 1.08 -16.22 -5.70
C GLY A 83 1.13 -17.18 -4.53
N ALA A 84 1.20 -18.48 -4.79
CA ALA A 84 1.31 -19.51 -3.76
C ALA A 84 2.57 -19.34 -2.89
N SER A 85 3.68 -18.88 -3.48
CA SER A 85 4.93 -18.61 -2.75
C SER A 85 4.73 -17.53 -1.68
N LYS A 86 4.01 -16.45 -2.01
CA LYS A 86 3.73 -15.33 -1.09
C LYS A 86 2.68 -15.68 -0.03
N VAL A 87 1.66 -16.45 -0.38
CA VAL A 87 0.69 -16.98 0.59
C VAL A 87 1.40 -17.82 1.65
N LYS A 88 2.34 -18.68 1.22
CA LYS A 88 3.17 -19.48 2.13
C LYS A 88 4.08 -18.60 3.00
N GLU A 89 4.74 -17.59 2.42
CA GLU A 89 5.61 -16.64 3.14
C GLU A 89 4.82 -15.85 4.20
N ALA A 90 3.58 -15.47 3.89
CA ALA A 90 2.66 -14.83 4.84
C ALA A 90 2.27 -15.75 6.02
N GLY A 91 2.44 -17.06 5.88
CA GLY A 91 2.01 -18.04 6.87
C GLY A 91 0.55 -18.47 6.71
N ALA A 92 -0.03 -18.20 5.54
CA ALA A 92 -1.39 -18.58 5.17
C ALA A 92 -1.41 -19.87 4.32
N VAL A 93 -2.61 -20.40 4.10
CA VAL A 93 -2.84 -21.57 3.23
C VAL A 93 -3.68 -21.16 2.03
N LEU A 94 -3.24 -21.59 0.84
CA LEU A 94 -4.01 -21.47 -0.39
C LEU A 94 -4.92 -22.71 -0.50
N VAL A 95 -6.25 -22.49 -0.53
CA VAL A 95 -7.23 -23.57 -0.43
C VAL A 95 -8.06 -23.80 -1.70
N GLY A 96 -7.75 -23.07 -2.78
CA GLY A 96 -8.46 -23.18 -4.06
C GLY A 96 -8.67 -21.81 -4.69
N GLY A 97 -9.81 -21.66 -5.33
CA GLY A 97 -10.19 -20.43 -6.01
C GLY A 97 -11.12 -20.67 -7.18
N HIS A 98 -11.27 -19.66 -8.03
CA HIS A 98 -12.07 -19.75 -9.24
C HIS A 98 -11.36 -19.11 -10.43
N SER A 99 -11.51 -19.69 -11.60
CA SER A 99 -11.00 -19.14 -12.85
C SER A 99 -12.11 -18.96 -13.86
N VAL A 100 -12.06 -17.85 -14.59
CA VAL A 100 -12.96 -17.56 -15.71
C VAL A 100 -12.14 -17.21 -16.95
N GLN A 101 -12.72 -17.47 -18.12
CA GLN A 101 -12.16 -16.98 -19.37
C GLN A 101 -12.42 -15.47 -19.48
N ASP A 102 -11.39 -14.70 -19.88
CA ASP A 102 -11.49 -13.28 -20.16
C ASP A 102 -10.53 -12.93 -21.31
N ASP A 103 -10.65 -11.76 -21.89
CA ASP A 103 -9.75 -11.30 -22.96
C ASP A 103 -8.41 -10.83 -22.39
N ASP A 104 -8.38 -10.32 -21.15
CA ASP A 104 -7.19 -9.88 -20.45
C ASP A 104 -6.89 -10.77 -19.24
N PRO A 105 -5.62 -11.18 -19.04
CA PRO A 105 -5.25 -11.89 -17.81
C PRO A 105 -5.41 -10.98 -16.60
N LYS A 106 -6.00 -11.53 -15.52
CA LYS A 106 -6.09 -10.88 -14.21
C LYS A 106 -5.85 -11.94 -13.14
N TYR A 107 -5.13 -11.56 -12.11
CA TYR A 107 -4.84 -12.44 -10.98
C TYR A 107 -4.86 -11.68 -9.68
N GLY A 108 -5.28 -12.35 -8.65
CA GLY A 108 -5.24 -11.89 -7.28
C GLY A 108 -5.84 -12.90 -6.31
N LEU A 109 -6.15 -12.45 -5.11
CA LEU A 109 -6.64 -13.31 -4.05
C LEU A 109 -7.86 -12.70 -3.36
N CYS A 110 -8.74 -13.61 -2.89
CA CYS A 110 -9.63 -13.31 -1.78
C CYS A 110 -8.96 -13.85 -0.51
N VAL A 111 -8.73 -12.98 0.48
CA VAL A 111 -7.99 -13.32 1.69
C VAL A 111 -8.87 -13.19 2.92
N SER A 112 -8.85 -14.24 3.76
CA SER A 112 -9.42 -14.20 5.11
C SER A 112 -8.30 -14.23 6.14
N GLY A 113 -8.30 -13.24 7.02
CA GLY A 113 -7.37 -13.11 8.14
C GLY A 113 -8.10 -12.98 9.47
N PHE A 114 -7.33 -13.02 10.55
CA PHE A 114 -7.87 -12.83 11.89
C PHE A 114 -7.03 -11.84 12.68
N VAL A 115 -7.71 -11.15 13.60
CA VAL A 115 -7.10 -10.19 14.52
C VAL A 115 -7.79 -10.27 15.87
N GLU A 116 -7.06 -10.05 16.97
CA GLU A 116 -7.68 -9.82 18.26
C GLU A 116 -8.54 -8.55 18.18
N THR A 117 -9.79 -8.63 18.68
CA THR A 117 -10.79 -7.56 18.48
C THR A 117 -10.35 -6.18 19.01
N ASP A 118 -9.51 -6.15 20.04
CA ASP A 118 -8.94 -4.95 20.63
C ASP A 118 -7.64 -4.46 19.97
N LYS A 119 -7.10 -5.23 19.01
CA LYS A 119 -5.88 -4.89 18.25
C LYS A 119 -6.14 -4.51 16.79
N ILE A 120 -7.40 -4.31 16.41
CA ILE A 120 -7.75 -3.89 15.06
C ILE A 120 -7.14 -2.51 14.80
N LEU A 121 -6.29 -2.42 13.79
CA LEU A 121 -5.83 -1.15 13.23
C LEU A 121 -6.89 -0.63 12.24
N ARG A 122 -6.89 0.68 12.02
CA ARG A 122 -7.84 1.35 11.11
C ARG A 122 -7.12 2.48 10.39
N ASN A 123 -7.65 2.89 9.25
CA ASN A 123 -7.15 4.05 8.53
C ASN A 123 -7.50 5.40 9.20
N TYR A 124 -8.16 5.39 10.35
CA TYR A 124 -8.53 6.56 11.15
C TYR A 124 -8.13 6.40 12.62
N GLY A 125 -8.10 7.54 13.33
CA GLY A 125 -7.71 7.61 14.73
C GLY A 125 -6.37 8.29 14.96
N ALA A 126 -5.71 8.80 13.89
CA ALA A 126 -4.53 9.63 13.99
C ALA A 126 -4.77 10.85 14.88
N LYS A 127 -3.77 11.25 15.67
CA LYS A 127 -3.90 12.30 16.68
C LYS A 127 -2.86 13.40 16.45
N PRO A 128 -3.20 14.65 16.79
CA PRO A 128 -2.19 15.71 16.83
C PRO A 128 -1.01 15.34 17.73
N GLY A 129 0.21 15.53 17.22
CA GLY A 129 1.46 15.11 17.85
C GLY A 129 1.95 13.74 17.43
N ASP A 130 1.24 13.05 16.52
CA ASP A 130 1.73 11.82 15.90
C ASP A 130 2.74 12.14 14.79
N VAL A 131 3.62 11.18 14.51
CA VAL A 131 4.45 11.14 13.31
C VAL A 131 3.90 10.09 12.34
N LEU A 132 4.12 10.32 11.05
CA LEU A 132 3.78 9.39 9.98
C LEU A 132 5.02 8.63 9.53
N ILE A 133 4.94 7.30 9.58
CA ILE A 133 6.01 6.39 9.13
C ILE A 133 5.54 5.63 7.91
N LEU A 134 6.29 5.75 6.79
CA LEU A 134 6.09 4.97 5.57
C LEU A 134 7.11 3.83 5.51
N THR A 135 6.67 2.62 5.16
CA THR A 135 7.49 1.41 5.24
C THR A 135 8.02 0.89 3.91
N LYS A 136 7.64 1.48 2.78
CA LYS A 136 8.21 1.21 1.46
C LYS A 136 8.38 2.51 0.69
N GLN A 137 9.34 2.53 -0.24
CA GLN A 137 9.48 3.61 -1.21
C GLN A 137 8.32 3.63 -2.21
N ILE A 138 8.01 4.83 -2.72
CA ILE A 138 6.98 5.05 -3.74
C ILE A 138 7.60 5.25 -5.13
N GLY A 139 6.76 5.21 -6.17
CA GLY A 139 7.16 5.43 -7.57
C GLY A 139 6.89 4.22 -8.48
N SER A 140 6.23 3.16 -8.00
CA SER A 140 6.01 1.94 -8.77
C SER A 140 5.18 2.15 -10.04
N GLY A 141 4.20 3.06 -10.03
CA GLY A 141 3.40 3.39 -11.21
C GLY A 141 4.20 4.15 -12.28
N ILE A 142 5.07 5.07 -11.84
CA ILE A 142 6.01 5.77 -12.71
C ILE A 142 6.99 4.79 -13.35
N ILE A 143 7.59 3.89 -12.55
CA ILE A 143 8.50 2.84 -13.06
C ILE A 143 7.78 1.95 -14.07
N ASN A 144 6.56 1.48 -13.77
CA ASN A 144 5.76 0.69 -14.70
C ASN A 144 5.47 1.43 -16.02
N THR A 145 5.31 2.74 -15.96
CA THR A 145 5.14 3.58 -17.15
C THR A 145 6.45 3.67 -17.95
N ALA A 146 7.59 3.78 -17.28
CA ALA A 146 8.91 3.79 -17.90
C ALA A 146 9.26 2.44 -18.55
N ILE A 147 8.88 1.30 -17.92
CA ILE A 147 9.02 -0.05 -18.48
C ILE A 147 8.22 -0.15 -19.78
N LYS A 148 6.94 0.25 -19.79
CA LYS A 148 6.09 0.23 -21.00
C LYS A 148 6.59 1.14 -22.12
N ALA A 149 7.34 2.18 -21.78
CA ALA A 149 8.00 3.07 -22.73
C ALA A 149 9.38 2.56 -23.20
N GLU A 150 9.84 1.39 -22.72
CA GLU A 150 11.17 0.81 -22.98
C GLU A 150 12.33 1.76 -22.57
N MET A 151 12.10 2.55 -21.50
CA MET A 151 13.06 3.55 -21.00
C MET A 151 13.57 3.26 -19.58
N CYS A 152 13.05 2.22 -18.92
CA CYS A 152 13.43 1.86 -17.57
C CYS A 152 14.83 1.24 -17.50
N SER A 153 15.63 1.63 -16.51
CA SER A 153 16.89 0.94 -16.20
C SER A 153 16.60 -0.40 -15.53
N GLU A 154 17.46 -1.41 -15.77
CA GLU A 154 17.36 -2.72 -15.13
C GLU A 154 17.40 -2.61 -13.60
N GLU A 155 18.17 -1.65 -13.03
CA GLU A 155 18.26 -1.41 -11.60
C GLU A 155 16.93 -0.91 -11.02
N ALA A 156 16.30 0.07 -11.68
CA ALA A 156 15.02 0.63 -11.23
C ALA A 156 13.87 -0.39 -11.36
N GLU A 157 13.85 -1.17 -12.43
CA GLU A 157 12.88 -2.25 -12.62
C GLU A 157 13.03 -3.33 -11.55
N GLN A 158 14.25 -3.78 -11.26
CA GLN A 158 14.52 -4.78 -10.24
C GLN A 158 14.12 -4.25 -8.84
N GLU A 159 14.51 -3.01 -8.47
CA GLU A 159 14.11 -2.41 -7.19
C GLU A 159 12.58 -2.32 -7.08
N ALA A 160 11.89 -1.88 -8.14
CA ALA A 160 10.43 -1.79 -8.13
C ALA A 160 9.77 -3.17 -7.92
N CYS A 161 10.25 -4.21 -8.62
CA CYS A 161 9.78 -5.58 -8.44
C CYS A 161 10.01 -6.08 -7.01
N ASP A 162 11.20 -5.81 -6.43
CA ASP A 162 11.55 -6.23 -5.07
C ASP A 162 10.66 -5.53 -4.03
N VAL A 163 10.39 -4.23 -4.20
CA VAL A 163 9.48 -3.45 -3.36
C VAL A 163 8.05 -3.98 -3.44
N MET A 164 7.53 -4.18 -4.66
CA MET A 164 6.16 -4.62 -4.87
C MET A 164 5.89 -6.03 -4.35
N LYS A 165 6.83 -6.98 -4.50
CA LYS A 165 6.67 -8.36 -4.00
C LYS A 165 6.97 -8.52 -2.51
N SER A 166 7.53 -7.50 -1.83
CA SER A 166 7.79 -7.54 -0.40
C SER A 166 6.48 -7.51 0.39
N LEU A 167 6.32 -8.43 1.35
CA LEU A 167 5.15 -8.45 2.23
C LEU A 167 5.23 -7.36 3.31
N ASN A 168 4.09 -6.77 3.63
CA ASN A 168 3.96 -5.84 4.75
C ASN A 168 3.97 -6.51 6.14
N LYS A 169 4.14 -7.84 6.19
CA LYS A 169 4.14 -8.66 7.40
C LYS A 169 5.15 -8.19 8.45
N LYS A 170 6.44 -8.11 8.07
CA LYS A 170 7.51 -7.71 8.99
C LYS A 170 7.33 -6.29 9.53
N ALA A 171 6.84 -5.37 8.68
CA ALA A 171 6.54 -4.01 9.08
C ALA A 171 5.42 -3.95 10.12
N LYS A 172 4.34 -4.72 9.93
CA LYS A 172 3.24 -4.87 10.90
C LYS A 172 3.74 -5.49 12.20
N GLU A 173 4.52 -6.58 12.14
CA GLU A 173 5.08 -7.25 13.32
C GLU A 173 6.01 -6.33 14.12
N ALA A 174 6.80 -5.48 13.47
CA ALA A 174 7.67 -4.49 14.12
C ALA A 174 6.88 -3.47 14.98
N MET A 175 5.63 -3.20 14.63
CA MET A 175 4.75 -2.29 15.38
C MET A 175 4.00 -2.94 16.53
N GLU A 176 4.06 -4.26 16.70
CA GLU A 176 3.35 -4.96 17.78
C GLU A 176 3.76 -4.46 19.17
N GLY A 177 2.74 -4.11 19.97
CA GLY A 177 2.94 -3.56 21.32
C GLY A 177 3.33 -2.09 21.36
N LEU A 178 3.42 -1.39 20.22
CA LEU A 178 3.46 0.06 20.14
C LEU A 178 2.03 0.62 20.06
N CYS A 179 1.90 1.89 20.41
CA CYS A 179 0.63 2.61 20.26
C CYS A 179 0.50 3.08 18.81
N VAL A 180 -0.19 2.31 17.96
CA VAL A 180 -0.52 2.70 16.59
C VAL A 180 -1.91 3.32 16.61
N HIS A 181 -2.02 4.62 16.30
CA HIS A 181 -3.30 5.32 16.27
C HIS A 181 -4.07 5.13 14.98
N ALA A 182 -3.36 5.06 13.84
CA ALA A 182 -3.94 4.74 12.54
C ALA A 182 -2.94 3.99 11.66
N CYS A 183 -3.45 3.18 10.74
CA CYS A 183 -2.66 2.46 9.75
C CYS A 183 -3.49 2.28 8.48
N THR A 184 -2.86 2.38 7.32
CA THR A 184 -3.37 1.99 6.00
C THR A 184 -2.20 1.56 5.13
N ASP A 185 -2.43 0.82 4.05
CA ASP A 185 -1.41 0.63 3.03
C ASP A 185 -1.54 1.65 1.90
N ILE A 186 -0.45 1.86 1.17
CA ILE A 186 -0.42 2.85 0.08
C ILE A 186 -0.55 2.11 -1.25
N THR A 187 -1.71 2.23 -1.87
CA THR A 187 -2.04 1.55 -3.13
C THR A 187 -2.52 2.52 -4.21
N GLY A 188 -3.62 2.27 -4.87
CA GLY A 188 -4.06 2.92 -6.10
C GLY A 188 -4.28 4.43 -6.04
N PHE A 189 -4.61 5.00 -4.88
CA PHE A 189 -4.78 6.46 -4.71
C PHE A 189 -3.47 7.22 -4.45
N GLY A 190 -2.34 6.50 -4.33
CA GLY A 190 -1.04 7.08 -4.03
C GLY A 190 -0.93 7.56 -2.58
N LEU A 191 0.26 8.05 -2.21
CA LEU A 191 0.53 8.50 -0.85
C LEU A 191 -0.38 9.64 -0.41
N LEU A 192 -0.64 10.61 -1.30
CA LEU A 192 -1.53 11.74 -0.98
C LEU A 192 -2.99 11.30 -0.85
N GLY A 193 -3.48 10.43 -1.73
CA GLY A 193 -4.87 9.95 -1.64
C GLY A 193 -5.14 9.26 -0.31
N HIS A 194 -4.38 8.23 0.03
CA HIS A 194 -4.54 7.49 1.30
C HIS A 194 -4.22 8.35 2.53
N GLY A 195 -3.21 9.24 2.44
CA GLY A 195 -2.93 10.20 3.52
C GLY A 195 -4.09 11.18 3.77
N ILE A 196 -4.79 11.61 2.72
CA ILE A 196 -5.98 12.46 2.81
C ILE A 196 -7.14 11.68 3.45
N GLU A 197 -7.37 10.43 3.05
CA GLU A 197 -8.39 9.56 3.66
C GLU A 197 -8.14 9.41 5.17
N MET A 198 -6.90 9.10 5.57
CA MET A 198 -6.51 9.02 6.98
C MET A 198 -6.75 10.35 7.72
N ALA A 199 -6.32 11.48 7.15
CA ALA A 199 -6.46 12.79 7.77
C ALA A 199 -7.94 13.23 7.90
N GLN A 200 -8.76 12.96 6.87
CA GLN A 200 -10.20 13.27 6.89
C GLN A 200 -10.95 12.43 7.91
N ALA A 201 -10.75 11.12 7.90
CA ALA A 201 -11.42 10.19 8.80
C ALA A 201 -11.00 10.41 10.27
N SER A 202 -9.76 10.89 10.50
CA SER A 202 -9.25 11.25 11.81
C SER A 202 -9.56 12.69 12.24
N GLN A 203 -10.09 13.53 11.34
CA GLN A 203 -10.35 14.96 11.58
C GLN A 203 -9.09 15.74 11.99
N VAL A 204 -7.98 15.45 11.36
CA VAL A 204 -6.67 16.08 11.61
C VAL A 204 -6.11 16.73 10.34
N PHE A 205 -4.97 17.36 10.49
CA PHE A 205 -4.17 17.90 9.40
C PHE A 205 -2.78 17.28 9.41
N VAL A 206 -2.20 17.05 8.22
CA VAL A 206 -0.88 16.43 8.07
C VAL A 206 0.09 17.42 7.42
N ASP A 207 1.25 17.59 8.02
CA ASP A 207 2.41 18.24 7.42
C ASP A 207 3.32 17.14 6.85
N LEU A 208 3.37 17.01 5.51
CA LEU A 208 4.11 15.97 4.78
C LEU A 208 5.46 16.51 4.29
N TYR A 209 6.55 15.91 4.73
CA TYR A 209 7.93 16.26 4.35
C TYR A 209 8.32 15.59 3.04
N VAL A 210 8.15 16.29 1.94
CA VAL A 210 8.29 15.74 0.58
C VAL A 210 9.64 15.06 0.34
N LYS A 211 10.74 15.69 0.76
CA LYS A 211 12.11 15.18 0.58
C LYS A 211 12.47 14.02 1.52
N LYS A 212 11.63 13.72 2.52
CA LYS A 212 11.82 12.57 3.41
C LYS A 212 11.11 11.32 2.90
N VAL A 213 10.22 11.45 1.91
CA VAL A 213 9.53 10.30 1.32
C VAL A 213 10.55 9.45 0.56
N PRO A 214 10.69 8.16 0.90
CA PRO A 214 11.58 7.27 0.17
C PRO A 214 11.03 6.99 -1.22
N VAL A 215 11.91 7.01 -2.23
CA VAL A 215 11.55 6.89 -3.64
C VAL A 215 12.35 5.76 -4.27
N ILE A 216 11.75 5.03 -5.20
CA ILE A 216 12.40 4.02 -6.03
C ILE A 216 13.42 4.72 -6.95
N THR A 217 14.57 4.10 -7.16
CA THR A 217 15.64 4.61 -8.02
C THR A 217 15.06 5.08 -9.37
N ASP A 218 15.53 6.22 -9.85
CA ASP A 218 15.14 6.88 -11.11
C ASP A 218 13.68 7.31 -11.25
N ALA A 219 12.76 6.95 -10.34
CA ALA A 219 11.34 7.30 -10.47
C ALA A 219 11.13 8.82 -10.61
N LEU A 220 11.87 9.62 -9.85
CA LEU A 220 11.78 11.09 -9.96
C LEU A 220 12.25 11.58 -11.33
N SER A 221 13.34 11.02 -11.86
CA SER A 221 13.86 11.38 -13.19
C SER A 221 12.89 10.99 -14.30
N TYR A 222 12.23 9.85 -14.20
CA TYR A 222 11.19 9.45 -15.17
C TYR A 222 9.96 10.34 -15.08
N ALA A 223 9.55 10.76 -13.88
CA ALA A 223 8.49 11.74 -13.71
C ALA A 223 8.85 13.10 -14.35
N GLU A 224 10.11 13.56 -14.22
CA GLU A 224 10.62 14.77 -14.90
C GLU A 224 10.56 14.66 -16.45
N MET A 225 10.70 13.45 -16.99
CA MET A 225 10.53 13.16 -18.42
C MET A 225 9.05 13.08 -18.84
N GLY A 226 8.11 13.19 -17.89
CA GLY A 226 6.67 13.07 -18.14
C GLY A 226 6.14 11.64 -18.20
N LEU A 227 6.91 10.64 -17.75
CA LEU A 227 6.49 9.24 -17.68
C LEU A 227 5.62 9.01 -16.42
N VAL A 228 4.50 9.71 -16.36
CA VAL A 228 3.55 9.70 -15.25
C VAL A 228 2.29 8.95 -15.67
N PRO A 229 1.82 7.94 -14.92
CA PRO A 229 0.63 7.20 -15.29
C PRO A 229 -0.63 8.06 -15.20
N ALA A 230 -1.63 7.76 -16.06
CA ALA A 230 -2.92 8.46 -16.05
C ALA A 230 -3.61 8.45 -14.67
N GLY A 231 -3.39 7.39 -13.88
CA GLY A 231 -3.90 7.29 -12.51
C GLY A 231 -3.45 8.43 -11.60
N SER A 232 -2.20 8.93 -11.74
CA SER A 232 -1.71 10.06 -10.95
C SER A 232 -2.53 11.33 -11.21
N TYR A 233 -2.86 11.60 -12.48
CA TYR A 233 -3.69 12.76 -12.84
C TYR A 233 -5.12 12.62 -12.32
N ASN A 234 -5.72 11.43 -12.42
CA ASN A 234 -7.06 11.16 -11.88
C ASN A 234 -7.10 11.33 -10.37
N ASN A 235 -6.11 10.81 -9.65
CA ASN A 235 -5.98 10.95 -8.20
C ASN A 235 -5.85 12.44 -7.80
N ARG A 236 -5.02 13.18 -8.54
CA ARG A 236 -4.84 14.63 -8.35
C ARG A 236 -6.11 15.42 -8.61
N GLU A 237 -6.87 15.11 -9.65
CA GLU A 237 -8.14 15.76 -9.94
C GLU A 237 -9.15 15.51 -8.82
N TYR A 238 -9.19 14.28 -8.29
CA TYR A 238 -10.14 13.89 -7.26
C TYR A 238 -9.88 14.56 -5.91
N THR A 239 -8.63 14.59 -5.43
CA THR A 239 -8.32 15.04 -4.07
C THR A 239 -7.39 16.26 -3.98
N GLY A 240 -6.87 16.78 -5.09
CA GLY A 240 -5.89 17.87 -5.10
C GLY A 240 -6.37 19.17 -4.46
N HIS A 241 -7.69 19.40 -4.43
CA HIS A 241 -8.29 20.54 -3.74
C HIS A 241 -8.08 20.49 -2.20
N LEU A 242 -7.78 19.32 -1.64
CA LEU A 242 -7.53 19.08 -0.21
C LEU A 242 -6.04 19.20 0.18
N VAL A 243 -5.16 19.47 -0.79
CA VAL A 243 -3.72 19.61 -0.56
C VAL A 243 -3.29 21.07 -0.61
N ASP A 244 -2.55 21.51 0.40
CA ASP A 244 -1.76 22.74 0.34
C ASP A 244 -0.38 22.42 -0.24
N ARG A 245 -0.25 22.69 -1.53
CA ARG A 245 0.96 22.32 -2.29
C ARG A 245 2.15 23.23 -2.00
N ALA A 246 1.92 24.46 -1.49
CA ALA A 246 2.94 25.50 -1.35
C ALA A 246 3.73 25.72 -2.66
N GLN A 247 5.08 25.68 -2.60
CA GLN A 247 5.95 25.86 -3.76
C GLN A 247 6.63 24.56 -4.21
N VAL A 248 6.10 23.39 -3.81
CA VAL A 248 6.65 22.08 -4.20
C VAL A 248 6.54 21.90 -5.72
N ALA A 249 7.63 21.44 -6.34
CA ALA A 249 7.71 21.24 -7.78
C ALA A 249 6.69 20.19 -8.28
N ASP A 250 6.22 20.35 -9.53
CA ASP A 250 5.22 19.47 -10.13
C ASP A 250 5.61 17.98 -10.07
N VAL A 251 6.88 17.68 -10.30
CA VAL A 251 7.42 16.32 -10.31
C VAL A 251 7.20 15.58 -8.98
N TYR A 252 7.38 16.27 -7.85
CA TYR A 252 7.09 15.67 -6.53
C TYR A 252 5.59 15.50 -6.32
N TYR A 253 4.79 16.43 -6.82
CA TYR A 253 3.34 16.35 -6.72
C TYR A 253 2.78 15.17 -7.51
N ASP A 254 3.31 14.94 -8.72
CA ASP A 254 2.96 13.79 -9.54
C ASP A 254 3.40 12.46 -8.90
N LEU A 255 4.62 12.43 -8.31
CA LEU A 255 5.14 11.27 -7.58
C LEU A 255 4.29 10.92 -6.34
N LEU A 256 3.86 11.91 -5.57
CA LEU A 256 3.06 11.68 -4.36
C LEU A 256 1.63 11.19 -4.67
N TYR A 257 1.12 11.44 -5.89
CA TYR A 257 -0.14 10.90 -6.40
C TYR A 257 0.02 9.63 -7.23
N ASP A 258 1.28 9.15 -7.42
CA ASP A 258 1.55 7.96 -8.22
C ASP A 258 0.85 6.73 -7.62
N PRO A 259 -0.01 6.02 -8.40
CA PRO A 259 -0.62 4.78 -7.94
C PRO A 259 0.45 3.75 -7.61
N GLN A 260 0.38 3.18 -6.41
CA GLN A 260 1.29 2.13 -5.99
C GLN A 260 0.65 0.76 -6.16
N SER A 261 1.41 -0.20 -6.68
CA SER A 261 1.08 -1.61 -6.63
C SER A 261 1.79 -2.21 -5.42
N SER A 262 1.04 -2.80 -4.51
CA SER A 262 1.58 -3.43 -3.30
C SER A 262 2.52 -2.50 -2.51
N GLY A 263 2.06 -1.29 -2.20
CA GLY A 263 2.85 -0.30 -1.47
C GLY A 263 3.04 -0.64 0.00
N GLY A 264 3.71 0.27 0.71
CA GLY A 264 4.03 0.11 2.14
C GLY A 264 2.89 0.52 3.05
N LEU A 265 3.01 0.17 4.32
CA LEU A 265 2.13 0.66 5.37
C LEU A 265 2.49 2.10 5.73
N LEU A 266 1.46 2.91 5.95
CA LEU A 266 1.53 4.24 6.52
C LEU A 266 0.99 4.18 7.95
N PHE A 267 1.87 4.32 8.93
CA PHE A 267 1.50 4.33 10.33
C PHE A 267 1.45 5.76 10.90
N SER A 268 0.44 6.04 11.72
CA SER A 268 0.39 7.21 12.59
C SER A 268 0.61 6.76 14.02
N ILE A 269 1.69 7.24 14.66
CA ILE A 269 2.10 6.85 16.00
C ILE A 269 2.52 8.07 16.83
N PRO A 270 2.41 8.04 18.17
CA PRO A 270 2.92 9.10 19.02
C PRO A 270 4.40 9.38 18.80
N GLN A 271 4.79 10.66 18.75
CA GLN A 271 6.18 11.06 18.49
C GLN A 271 7.17 10.48 19.50
N GLU A 272 6.78 10.29 20.75
CA GLU A 272 7.62 9.69 21.79
C GLU A 272 7.96 8.21 21.53
N GLN A 273 7.25 7.54 20.64
CA GLN A 273 7.53 6.16 20.24
C GLN A 273 8.25 6.05 18.89
N ALA A 274 8.48 7.16 18.20
CA ALA A 274 9.03 7.18 16.85
C ALA A 274 10.43 6.53 16.77
N ASP A 275 11.33 6.85 17.68
CA ASP A 275 12.68 6.29 17.70
C ASP A 275 12.67 4.77 17.91
N LEU A 276 11.81 4.28 18.82
CA LEU A 276 11.63 2.85 19.07
C LEU A 276 11.03 2.13 17.86
N ALA A 277 10.04 2.74 17.21
CA ALA A 277 9.43 2.20 16.00
C ALA A 277 10.46 2.07 14.87
N MET A 278 11.23 3.13 14.61
CA MET A 278 12.27 3.12 13.58
C MET A 278 13.40 2.12 13.89
N GLN A 279 13.77 1.97 15.17
CA GLN A 279 14.72 0.93 15.59
C GLN A 279 14.18 -0.47 15.28
N ARG A 280 12.94 -0.78 15.64
CA ARG A 280 12.32 -2.08 15.39
C ARG A 280 12.16 -2.40 13.91
N LEU A 281 11.77 -1.41 13.09
CA LEU A 281 11.70 -1.55 11.63
C LEU A 281 13.09 -1.87 11.04
N LYS A 282 14.14 -1.25 11.54
CA LYS A 282 15.51 -1.57 11.15
C LYS A 282 15.93 -2.98 11.59
N GLU A 283 15.60 -3.39 12.82
CA GLU A 283 15.90 -4.73 13.36
C GLU A 283 15.10 -5.83 12.65
N ALA A 284 13.92 -5.51 12.08
CA ALA A 284 13.13 -6.43 11.28
C ALA A 284 13.76 -6.77 9.91
N GLU A 285 14.84 -6.08 9.54
CA GLU A 285 15.56 -6.30 8.27
C GLU A 285 14.59 -6.32 7.08
N LEU A 286 13.88 -5.20 6.90
CA LEU A 286 13.00 -5.02 5.77
C LEU A 286 13.82 -4.88 4.48
N ASP A 287 13.35 -5.49 3.39
CA ASP A 287 13.94 -5.34 2.05
C ASP A 287 13.56 -3.99 1.41
N THR A 288 12.95 -3.07 2.18
CA THR A 288 12.41 -1.79 1.73
C THR A 288 12.92 -0.63 2.58
N LYS A 289 12.85 0.59 2.05
CA LYS A 289 13.30 1.80 2.73
C LYS A 289 12.16 2.37 3.59
N THR A 290 12.42 2.60 4.88
CA THR A 290 11.48 3.18 5.83
C THR A 290 11.87 4.59 6.21
N ALA A 291 10.89 5.48 6.41
CA ALA A 291 11.15 6.84 6.84
C ALA A 291 9.98 7.45 7.63
N ILE A 292 10.31 8.39 8.53
CA ILE A 292 9.33 9.34 9.06
C ILE A 292 9.13 10.41 8.01
N ILE A 293 7.92 10.52 7.47
CA ILE A 293 7.60 11.36 6.32
C ILE A 293 6.71 12.56 6.64
N GLY A 294 6.23 12.69 7.87
CA GLY A 294 5.33 13.79 8.23
C GLY A 294 4.94 13.77 9.70
N GLU A 295 4.18 14.79 10.06
CA GLU A 295 3.62 14.99 11.39
C GLU A 295 2.13 15.30 11.29
N VAL A 296 1.39 14.90 12.32
CA VAL A 296 -0.05 15.15 12.46
C VAL A 296 -0.25 16.34 13.40
N ARG A 297 -1.05 17.31 12.99
CA ARG A 297 -1.43 18.46 13.82
C ARG A 297 -2.94 18.64 13.88
N GLU A 298 -3.38 19.50 14.79
CA GLU A 298 -4.78 19.92 14.84
C GLU A 298 -5.18 20.64 13.55
N GLN A 299 -6.37 20.30 13.04
CA GLN A 299 -7.00 21.06 11.99
C GLN A 299 -7.50 22.40 12.54
N ARG A 300 -7.12 23.51 11.90
CA ARG A 300 -7.57 24.84 12.31
C ARG A 300 -9.00 25.12 11.85
N ALA A 301 -9.72 25.92 12.61
CA ALA A 301 -11.09 26.31 12.24
C ALA A 301 -11.12 27.00 10.86
N GLY A 302 -11.95 26.50 9.95
CA GLY A 302 -12.06 27.01 8.58
C GLY A 302 -11.01 26.49 7.59
N GLU A 303 -10.12 25.59 8.01
CA GLU A 303 -9.12 24.95 7.14
C GLU A 303 -9.78 23.81 6.35
N GLU A 304 -9.95 24.02 5.03
CA GLU A 304 -10.56 23.01 4.13
C GLU A 304 -9.55 21.94 3.71
N LYS A 305 -8.27 22.30 3.65
CA LYS A 305 -7.17 21.39 3.32
C LYS A 305 -6.98 20.32 4.38
N ARG A 306 -6.31 19.23 4.02
CA ARG A 306 -6.00 18.11 4.91
C ARG A 306 -4.51 17.83 5.01
N ILE A 307 -3.76 18.11 3.95
CA ILE A 307 -2.30 17.91 3.91
C ILE A 307 -1.63 19.19 3.41
N ALA A 308 -0.55 19.61 4.08
CA ALA A 308 0.41 20.57 3.55
C ALA A 308 1.70 19.87 3.14
N LEU A 309 2.23 20.21 1.98
CA LEU A 309 3.53 19.74 1.49
C LEU A 309 4.62 20.67 1.99
N ILE A 310 5.57 20.10 2.72
CA ILE A 310 6.74 20.80 3.27
C ILE A 310 7.98 20.35 2.48
N ASP A 311 8.74 21.33 1.92
CA ASP A 311 9.93 21.08 1.09
C ASP A 311 11.18 20.75 1.92
#